data_e24d004209efd3ea1610e08356974787
#
_entry.id   e24d004209efd3ea1610e08356974787
#
_cell.length_a   1.000
_cell.length_b   1.000
_cell.length_c   1.000
_cell.angle_alpha   90.00
_cell.angle_beta   90.00
_cell.angle_gamma   90.00
#
_symmetry.space_group_name_H-M   'P 1'
#
loop_
_entity.id
_entity.type
_entity.pdbx_description
1 polymer ?
#
loop_
_entity_poly.entity_id
_entity_poly.type
_entity_poly.pdbx_seq_one_letter_code
_entity_poly.pdbx_strand_id
1 'polypeptide(L)'
;MSKQTPAAAETGCLIGVDTGGTFTDIVFLDPANAQLQVSKTSSTPDDPSLGFRQGIADVLGATGASGESVARVLHATTVATNLILERKGPATAVIVNEGYRFILEIGRHNIAKKANMYSWVKPPRPVPVSLIWEVPGRMDYHGNEVEALDEAAVRAVARELVTKGIRTVAVTLLHSYMNPGHERRVAQLLREEVPDVMVSLSSEVLPVFREYERCLTTILNAYVSPVVSGYVTRLEGRLHDCRIKAPLLLMKSSGGMTSTRSAQKKPVETALSGPAAGAVGAAFIGASAGFKDLITIDIGGTSADIGLIQDGAPRLTSNGMIGDWKMALPIVDILTIGAGGGSIARVTSDGGLLVGPQSAGAVPGPVCYRRGGVEPTVTDAHLVLGHLLPELLGGAFKLDLSAARSVGSLPLNAV
;
A
#
# COMPACT_ATOMS: atom_id res chain seq x y z
N MET A 1 -17.78 25.93 14.91
CA MET A 1 -18.63 24.74 14.85
C MET A 1 -19.57 24.89 13.66
N SER A 2 -19.16 24.47 12.48
CA SER A 2 -20.04 24.39 11.30
C SER A 2 -20.82 23.08 11.39
N LYS A 3 -22.14 23.18 11.52
CA LYS A 3 -23.05 22.05 11.38
C LYS A 3 -22.86 21.49 9.97
N GLN A 4 -22.20 20.35 9.85
CA GLN A 4 -22.28 19.58 8.60
C GLN A 4 -23.73 19.18 8.40
N THR A 5 -24.34 19.72 7.37
CA THR A 5 -25.64 19.24 6.85
C THR A 5 -25.49 17.75 6.55
N PRO A 6 -26.37 16.87 7.02
CA PRO A 6 -26.30 15.47 6.65
C PRO A 6 -26.41 15.39 5.12
N ALA A 7 -25.44 14.75 4.49
CA ALA A 7 -25.50 14.43 3.07
C ALA A 7 -26.83 13.73 2.80
N ALA A 8 -27.51 14.12 1.70
CA ALA A 8 -28.74 13.45 1.26
C ALA A 8 -28.50 11.94 1.31
N ALA A 9 -29.44 11.21 1.91
CA ALA A 9 -29.34 9.76 2.02
C ALA A 9 -29.11 9.19 0.60
N GLU A 10 -27.96 8.58 0.38
CA GLU A 10 -27.66 7.95 -0.91
C GLU A 10 -28.68 6.81 -1.10
N THR A 11 -29.47 6.93 -2.14
CA THR A 11 -30.44 5.88 -2.53
C THR A 11 -29.67 4.84 -3.35
N GLY A 12 -29.30 3.71 -2.74
CA GLY A 12 -28.62 2.60 -3.39
C GLY A 12 -27.64 1.87 -2.46
N CYS A 13 -27.25 0.69 -2.89
CA CYS A 13 -26.37 -0.19 -2.11
C CYS A 13 -24.93 0.29 -2.16
N LEU A 14 -24.18 -0.01 -1.11
CA LEU A 14 -22.76 0.28 -1.01
C LEU A 14 -21.97 -1.03 -0.95
N ILE A 15 -20.84 -1.09 -1.63
CA ILE A 15 -19.91 -2.22 -1.57
C ILE A 15 -18.55 -1.73 -1.12
N GLY A 16 -18.03 -2.31 -0.04
CA GLY A 16 -16.65 -2.15 0.40
C GLY A 16 -15.85 -3.41 0.05
N VAL A 17 -14.65 -3.25 -0.50
CA VAL A 17 -13.75 -4.36 -0.81
C VAL A 17 -12.37 -4.05 -0.26
N ASP A 18 -11.84 -4.96 0.55
CA ASP A 18 -10.44 -4.93 0.98
C ASP A 18 -9.69 -6.12 0.40
N THR A 19 -8.73 -5.83 -0.49
CA THR A 19 -7.91 -6.86 -1.11
C THR A 19 -6.56 -6.94 -0.41
N GLY A 20 -6.44 -7.94 0.47
CA GLY A 20 -5.20 -8.32 1.11
C GLY A 20 -4.38 -9.33 0.30
N GLY A 21 -3.21 -9.72 0.81
CA GLY A 21 -2.33 -10.70 0.14
C GLY A 21 -2.88 -12.12 0.10
N THR A 22 -3.73 -12.51 1.06
CA THR A 22 -4.25 -13.88 1.21
C THR A 22 -5.74 -13.97 0.91
N PHE A 23 -6.51 -13.04 1.40
CA PHE A 23 -7.96 -12.98 1.27
C PHE A 23 -8.41 -11.60 0.79
N THR A 24 -9.56 -11.60 0.11
CA THR A 24 -10.30 -10.40 -0.25
C THR A 24 -11.59 -10.42 0.54
N ASP A 25 -11.80 -9.40 1.35
CA ASP A 25 -12.97 -9.21 2.19
C ASP A 25 -13.94 -8.25 1.51
N ILE A 26 -15.23 -8.60 1.49
CA ILE A 26 -16.28 -7.83 0.85
C ILE A 26 -17.39 -7.55 1.84
N VAL A 27 -17.83 -6.30 1.90
CA VAL A 27 -18.96 -5.85 2.70
C VAL A 27 -19.98 -5.21 1.77
N PHE A 28 -21.21 -5.71 1.80
CA PHE A 28 -22.35 -5.12 1.12
C PHE A 28 -23.28 -4.50 2.15
N LEU A 29 -23.72 -3.29 1.90
CA LEU A 29 -24.69 -2.57 2.73
C LEU A 29 -25.83 -2.07 1.85
N ASP A 30 -27.04 -2.47 2.18
CA ASP A 30 -28.27 -1.84 1.67
C ASP A 30 -28.87 -0.96 2.77
N PRO A 31 -28.73 0.37 2.68
CA PRO A 31 -29.27 1.29 3.68
C PRO A 31 -30.79 1.28 3.76
N ALA A 32 -31.49 0.96 2.66
CA ALA A 32 -32.95 0.98 2.60
C ALA A 32 -33.57 -0.15 3.44
N ASN A 33 -32.91 -1.32 3.45
CA ASN A 33 -33.37 -2.51 4.17
C ASN A 33 -32.56 -2.78 5.44
N ALA A 34 -31.58 -1.93 5.77
CA ALA A 34 -30.59 -2.15 6.82
C ALA A 34 -29.90 -3.53 6.71
N GLN A 35 -29.75 -4.02 5.48
CA GLN A 35 -29.12 -5.31 5.21
C GLN A 35 -27.60 -5.12 5.14
N LEU A 36 -26.89 -5.86 5.98
CA LEU A 36 -25.43 -5.97 5.96
C LEU A 36 -25.07 -7.42 5.62
N GLN A 37 -24.29 -7.61 4.57
CA GLN A 37 -23.75 -8.91 4.17
C GLN A 37 -22.23 -8.83 4.08
N VAL A 38 -21.53 -9.78 4.69
CA VAL A 38 -20.08 -9.93 4.59
C VAL A 38 -19.76 -11.19 3.81
N SER A 39 -18.81 -11.11 2.92
CA SER A 39 -18.26 -12.23 2.17
C SER A 39 -16.74 -12.17 2.20
N LYS A 40 -16.10 -13.31 2.07
CA LYS A 40 -14.65 -13.45 2.02
C LYS A 40 -14.29 -14.46 0.94
N THR A 41 -13.36 -14.09 0.07
CA THR A 41 -12.83 -14.98 -0.98
C THR A 41 -11.30 -15.01 -0.95
N SER A 42 -10.70 -16.02 -1.55
CA SER A 42 -9.23 -16.08 -1.68
C SER A 42 -8.75 -14.98 -2.62
N SER A 43 -7.71 -14.28 -2.23
CA SER A 43 -7.02 -13.37 -3.16
C SER A 43 -6.32 -14.15 -4.27
N THR A 44 -6.19 -13.53 -5.42
CA THR A 44 -5.51 -14.04 -6.60
C THR A 44 -4.22 -13.22 -6.80
N PRO A 45 -3.05 -13.63 -6.26
CA PRO A 45 -1.85 -12.81 -6.22
C PRO A 45 -1.37 -12.32 -7.60
N ASP A 46 -1.52 -13.16 -8.64
CA ASP A 46 -1.10 -12.81 -10.00
C ASP A 46 -2.01 -11.75 -10.65
N ASP A 47 -3.30 -11.75 -10.34
CA ASP A 47 -4.26 -10.72 -10.73
C ASP A 47 -5.31 -10.49 -9.64
N PRO A 48 -5.07 -9.57 -8.70
CA PRO A 48 -5.99 -9.31 -7.58
C PRO A 48 -7.38 -8.81 -8.02
N SER A 49 -7.53 -8.34 -9.27
CA SER A 49 -8.82 -7.94 -9.82
C SER A 49 -9.81 -9.09 -9.99
N LEU A 50 -9.32 -10.33 -10.07
CA LEU A 50 -10.19 -11.51 -10.17
C LEU A 50 -10.87 -11.81 -8.84
N GLY A 51 -10.13 -11.79 -7.72
CA GLY A 51 -10.69 -11.92 -6.38
C GLY A 51 -11.69 -10.80 -6.06
N PHE A 52 -11.38 -9.57 -6.47
CA PHE A 52 -12.29 -8.42 -6.37
C PHE A 52 -13.61 -8.70 -7.09
N ARG A 53 -13.57 -9.12 -8.37
CA ARG A 53 -14.78 -9.44 -9.15
C ARG A 53 -15.56 -10.60 -8.52
N GLN A 54 -14.86 -11.68 -8.14
CA GLN A 54 -15.50 -12.87 -7.57
C GLN A 54 -16.25 -12.51 -6.29
N GLY A 55 -15.61 -11.79 -5.36
CA GLY A 55 -16.26 -11.40 -4.11
C GLY A 55 -17.46 -10.48 -4.30
N ILE A 56 -17.41 -9.57 -5.27
CA ILE A 56 -18.58 -8.74 -5.64
C ILE A 56 -19.73 -9.62 -6.20
N ALA A 57 -19.41 -10.55 -7.10
CA ALA A 57 -20.39 -11.46 -7.67
C ALA A 57 -21.05 -12.34 -6.58
N ASP A 58 -20.25 -12.85 -5.65
CA ASP A 58 -20.73 -13.69 -4.53
C ASP A 58 -21.71 -12.91 -3.64
N VAL A 59 -21.38 -11.67 -3.28
CA VAL A 59 -22.24 -10.86 -2.40
C VAL A 59 -23.52 -10.41 -3.10
N LEU A 60 -23.48 -10.06 -4.38
CA LEU A 60 -24.65 -9.74 -5.17
C LEU A 60 -25.57 -10.98 -5.33
N GLY A 61 -24.96 -12.16 -5.57
CA GLY A 61 -25.73 -13.42 -5.64
C GLY A 61 -26.38 -13.79 -4.31
N ALA A 62 -25.67 -13.63 -3.19
CA ALA A 62 -26.19 -13.94 -1.85
C ALA A 62 -27.31 -12.99 -1.41
N THR A 63 -27.27 -11.72 -1.82
CA THR A 63 -28.26 -10.71 -1.45
C THR A 63 -29.41 -10.60 -2.45
N GLY A 64 -29.28 -11.16 -3.66
CA GLY A 64 -30.22 -10.97 -4.76
C GLY A 64 -30.21 -9.55 -5.35
N ALA A 65 -29.25 -8.71 -4.96
CA ALA A 65 -29.13 -7.34 -5.44
C ALA A 65 -28.61 -7.28 -6.87
N SER A 66 -29.12 -6.33 -7.67
CA SER A 66 -28.59 -6.05 -9.00
C SER A 66 -27.34 -5.16 -8.91
N GLY A 67 -26.36 -5.39 -9.80
CA GLY A 67 -25.24 -4.47 -9.93
C GLY A 67 -25.65 -3.02 -10.23
N GLU A 68 -26.80 -2.83 -10.89
CA GLU A 68 -27.32 -1.49 -11.19
C GLU A 68 -27.87 -0.76 -9.95
N SER A 69 -28.18 -1.47 -8.85
CA SER A 69 -28.62 -0.88 -7.59
C SER A 69 -27.46 -0.35 -6.74
N VAL A 70 -26.21 -0.66 -7.12
CA VAL A 70 -25.03 -0.21 -6.39
C VAL A 70 -24.78 1.27 -6.67
N ALA A 71 -24.75 2.07 -5.61
CA ALA A 71 -24.50 3.52 -5.68
C ALA A 71 -23.03 3.87 -5.60
N ARG A 72 -22.21 3.03 -4.93
CA ARG A 72 -20.78 3.29 -4.73
C ARG A 72 -20.00 2.01 -4.42
N VAL A 73 -18.77 1.93 -4.94
CA VAL A 73 -17.82 0.89 -4.59
C VAL A 73 -16.59 1.54 -3.95
N LEU A 74 -16.23 1.08 -2.77
CA LEU A 74 -15.09 1.53 -1.98
C LEU A 74 -14.04 0.43 -1.95
N HIS A 75 -12.77 0.76 -2.22
CA HIS A 75 -11.74 -0.26 -2.33
C HIS A 75 -10.44 0.12 -1.62
N ALA A 76 -9.98 -0.76 -0.74
CA ALA A 76 -8.63 -0.75 -0.18
C ALA A 76 -7.81 -1.89 -0.81
N THR A 77 -6.49 -1.68 -0.97
CA THR A 77 -5.62 -2.63 -1.67
C THR A 77 -4.19 -2.60 -1.16
N THR A 78 -3.53 -3.75 -1.18
CA THR A 78 -2.11 -3.88 -0.84
C THR A 78 -1.18 -3.82 -2.06
N VAL A 79 -1.71 -3.62 -3.29
CA VAL A 79 -0.92 -3.69 -4.53
C VAL A 79 0.29 -2.75 -4.51
N ALA A 80 0.10 -1.47 -4.18
CA ALA A 80 1.19 -0.50 -4.12
C ALA A 80 2.21 -0.84 -3.01
N THR A 81 1.71 -1.25 -1.84
CA THR A 81 2.54 -1.63 -0.69
C THR A 81 3.41 -2.84 -1.01
N ASN A 82 2.81 -3.90 -1.54
CA ASN A 82 3.52 -5.15 -1.88
C ASN A 82 4.57 -4.90 -2.97
N LEU A 83 4.23 -4.11 -4.00
CA LEU A 83 5.18 -3.77 -5.06
C LEU A 83 6.45 -3.10 -4.52
N ILE A 84 6.29 -2.18 -3.54
CA ILE A 84 7.41 -1.50 -2.89
C ILE A 84 8.20 -2.47 -2.01
N LEU A 85 7.53 -3.25 -1.16
CA LEU A 85 8.16 -4.19 -0.23
C LEU A 85 8.92 -5.30 -0.94
N GLU A 86 8.35 -5.87 -2.00
CA GLU A 86 8.95 -6.93 -2.81
C GLU A 86 9.98 -6.43 -3.81
N ARG A 87 10.09 -5.11 -3.99
CA ARG A 87 11.02 -4.47 -4.94
C ARG A 87 10.85 -4.95 -6.39
N LYS A 88 9.61 -5.26 -6.79
CA LYS A 88 9.27 -5.79 -8.12
C LYS A 88 8.79 -4.73 -9.12
N GLY A 89 8.95 -3.46 -8.82
CA GLY A 89 8.55 -2.38 -9.72
C GLY A 89 9.43 -2.26 -10.97
N PRO A 90 8.98 -1.52 -11.96
CA PRO A 90 9.70 -1.32 -13.22
C PRO A 90 10.99 -0.50 -13.02
N ALA A 91 11.91 -0.63 -13.97
CA ALA A 91 13.04 0.27 -14.07
C ALA A 91 12.53 1.71 -14.19
N THR A 92 12.91 2.55 -13.23
CA THR A 92 12.44 3.93 -13.10
C THR A 92 13.62 4.88 -13.29
N ALA A 93 13.50 5.82 -14.22
CA ALA A 93 14.46 6.91 -14.39
C ALA A 93 14.15 8.06 -13.43
N VAL A 94 15.19 8.79 -13.07
CA VAL A 94 15.07 10.03 -12.29
C VAL A 94 15.76 11.15 -13.05
N ILE A 95 15.08 12.29 -13.16
CA ILE A 95 15.67 13.51 -13.73
C ILE A 95 15.75 14.55 -12.61
N VAL A 96 16.97 15.05 -12.38
CA VAL A 96 17.28 16.05 -11.38
C VAL A 96 18.06 17.22 -11.99
N ASN A 97 18.22 18.32 -11.26
CA ASN A 97 19.14 19.39 -11.69
C ASN A 97 20.60 18.91 -11.65
N GLU A 98 21.41 19.54 -12.49
CA GLU A 98 22.86 19.37 -12.45
C GLU A 98 23.41 19.58 -11.03
N GLY A 99 24.36 18.69 -10.60
CA GLY A 99 24.93 18.64 -9.26
C GLY A 99 24.12 17.84 -8.23
N TYR A 100 22.92 17.28 -8.60
CA TYR A 100 22.04 16.56 -7.66
C TYR A 100 21.94 15.05 -7.92
N ARG A 101 22.77 14.49 -8.78
CA ARG A 101 22.76 13.05 -9.12
C ARG A 101 22.84 12.13 -7.91
N PHE A 102 23.57 12.54 -6.89
CA PHE A 102 23.81 11.74 -5.70
C PHE A 102 22.83 12.02 -4.55
N ILE A 103 21.72 12.71 -4.81
CA ILE A 103 20.73 13.08 -3.77
C ILE A 103 20.25 11.88 -2.96
N LEU A 104 20.01 10.73 -3.61
CA LEU A 104 19.61 9.50 -2.94
C LEU A 104 20.77 8.86 -2.16
N GLU A 105 22.00 8.96 -2.67
CA GLU A 105 23.18 8.44 -2.01
C GLU A 105 23.51 9.23 -0.75
N ILE A 106 23.44 10.56 -0.83
CA ILE A 106 23.64 11.44 0.32
C ILE A 106 22.49 11.24 1.32
N GLY A 107 21.26 11.37 0.88
CA GLY A 107 20.04 11.20 1.69
C GLY A 107 20.10 11.97 3.01
N ARG A 108 19.70 11.28 4.08
CA ARG A 108 19.82 11.77 5.47
C ARG A 108 20.85 10.95 6.23
N HIS A 109 21.61 11.59 7.13
CA HIS A 109 22.62 10.94 7.97
C HIS A 109 22.04 10.31 9.25
N ASN A 110 20.75 9.94 9.22
CA ASN A 110 20.08 9.35 10.37
C ASN A 110 20.41 7.85 10.45
N ILE A 111 21.17 7.47 11.46
CA ILE A 111 21.38 6.06 11.82
C ILE A 111 20.26 5.67 12.79
N ALA A 112 19.67 4.50 12.60
CA ALA A 112 18.64 4.00 13.49
C ALA A 112 19.20 3.89 14.92
N LYS A 113 18.42 4.34 15.93
CA LYS A 113 18.88 4.40 17.34
C LYS A 113 19.40 3.06 17.88
N LYS A 114 18.89 1.93 17.37
CA LYS A 114 19.29 0.57 17.76
C LYS A 114 20.42 -0.02 16.88
N ALA A 115 20.84 0.69 15.83
CA ALA A 115 21.87 0.19 14.93
C ALA A 115 23.26 0.42 15.52
N ASN A 116 24.14 -0.55 15.30
CA ASN A 116 25.57 -0.36 15.60
C ASN A 116 26.16 0.56 14.54
N MET A 117 26.66 1.72 14.98
CA MET A 117 27.22 2.77 14.11
C MET A 117 28.39 2.27 13.25
N TYR A 118 29.15 1.30 13.72
CA TYR A 118 30.32 0.79 13.01
C TYR A 118 29.99 -0.29 11.95
N SER A 119 28.84 -0.95 12.09
CA SER A 119 28.39 -2.00 11.17
C SER A 119 27.13 -1.63 10.40
N TRP A 120 26.58 -0.43 10.61
CA TRP A 120 25.36 -0.01 9.93
C TRP A 120 25.61 0.22 8.44
N VAL A 121 24.82 -0.43 7.62
CA VAL A 121 24.80 -0.24 6.17
C VAL A 121 23.54 0.50 5.80
N LYS A 122 23.67 1.53 4.98
CA LYS A 122 22.55 2.31 4.48
C LYS A 122 21.63 1.42 3.64
N PRO A 123 20.29 1.47 3.84
CA PRO A 123 19.37 0.69 3.03
C PRO A 123 19.56 0.96 1.53
N PRO A 124 19.36 -0.04 0.66
CA PRO A 124 19.47 0.14 -0.78
C PRO A 124 18.44 1.16 -1.29
N ARG A 125 18.81 1.90 -2.32
CA ARG A 125 17.96 2.94 -2.92
C ARG A 125 16.91 2.29 -3.84
N PRO A 126 15.75 2.93 -4.03
CA PRO A 126 14.76 2.44 -4.98
C PRO A 126 15.26 2.52 -6.44
N VAL A 127 16.19 3.43 -6.72
CA VAL A 127 16.76 3.62 -8.05
C VAL A 127 18.30 3.73 -7.93
N PRO A 128 19.08 2.99 -8.72
CA PRO A 128 20.53 3.10 -8.75
C PRO A 128 20.96 4.42 -9.43
N VAL A 129 22.16 4.93 -9.08
CA VAL A 129 22.71 6.18 -9.64
C VAL A 129 22.80 6.16 -11.17
N SER A 130 22.99 4.97 -11.78
CA SER A 130 23.03 4.79 -13.23
C SER A 130 21.70 5.11 -13.96
N LEU A 131 20.60 5.23 -13.21
CA LEU A 131 19.29 5.63 -13.73
C LEU A 131 18.87 7.02 -13.25
N ILE A 132 19.83 7.85 -12.83
CA ILE A 132 19.63 9.25 -12.47
C ILE A 132 20.36 10.12 -13.48
N TRP A 133 19.60 10.95 -14.18
CA TRP A 133 20.10 11.91 -15.16
C TRP A 133 20.00 13.33 -14.63
N GLU A 134 20.94 14.14 -15.03
CA GLU A 134 21.02 15.56 -14.68
C GLU A 134 20.70 16.41 -15.90
N VAL A 135 19.97 17.50 -15.64
CA VAL A 135 19.66 18.51 -16.65
C VAL A 135 19.99 19.91 -16.14
N PRO A 136 20.66 20.75 -16.94
CA PRO A 136 20.84 22.17 -16.62
C PRO A 136 19.52 22.91 -16.55
N GLY A 137 19.49 23.98 -15.76
CA GLY A 137 18.31 24.80 -15.53
C GLY A 137 18.05 24.97 -14.03
N ARG A 138 17.67 26.17 -13.59
CA ARG A 138 17.55 26.51 -12.16
C ARG A 138 16.42 27.46 -11.86
N MET A 139 15.59 27.10 -10.90
CA MET A 139 14.68 28.02 -10.20
C MET A 139 15.26 28.40 -8.85
N ASP A 140 15.00 29.59 -8.37
CA ASP A 140 15.29 30.01 -6.99
C ASP A 140 14.13 29.66 -6.02
N TYR A 141 14.33 29.92 -4.75
CA TYR A 141 13.33 29.67 -3.71
C TYR A 141 12.12 30.61 -3.74
N HIS A 142 12.18 31.70 -4.51
CA HIS A 142 11.05 32.59 -4.82
C HIS A 142 10.26 32.14 -6.05
N GLY A 143 10.77 31.17 -6.83
CA GLY A 143 10.18 30.69 -8.06
C GLY A 143 10.62 31.48 -9.32
N ASN A 144 11.65 32.32 -9.20
CA ASN A 144 12.23 32.98 -10.37
C ASN A 144 13.15 32.02 -11.10
N GLU A 145 13.18 32.12 -12.44
CA GLU A 145 14.14 31.39 -13.25
C GLU A 145 15.51 32.08 -13.17
N VAL A 146 16.49 31.36 -12.62
CA VAL A 146 17.90 31.81 -12.53
C VAL A 146 18.69 31.36 -13.72
N GLU A 147 18.36 30.18 -14.25
CA GLU A 147 18.96 29.56 -15.41
C GLU A 147 17.87 28.86 -16.22
N ALA A 148 17.80 29.13 -17.51
CA ALA A 148 16.82 28.51 -18.40
C ALA A 148 17.06 26.99 -18.50
N LEU A 149 15.96 26.23 -18.65
CA LEU A 149 16.03 24.79 -18.84
C LEU A 149 16.75 24.48 -20.17
N ASP A 150 17.77 23.64 -20.15
CA ASP A 150 18.40 23.10 -21.35
C ASP A 150 17.50 21.99 -21.95
N GLU A 151 16.66 22.39 -22.90
CA GLU A 151 15.77 21.47 -23.59
C GLU A 151 16.52 20.44 -24.44
N ALA A 152 17.70 20.78 -24.95
CA ALA A 152 18.50 19.86 -25.75
C ALA A 152 19.06 18.73 -24.86
N ALA A 153 19.49 19.06 -23.65
CA ALA A 153 19.89 18.06 -22.65
C ALA A 153 18.71 17.14 -22.27
N VAL A 154 17.50 17.70 -22.07
CA VAL A 154 16.30 16.87 -21.78
C VAL A 154 16.00 15.92 -22.94
N ARG A 155 16.06 16.37 -24.19
CA ARG A 155 15.85 15.52 -25.38
C ARG A 155 16.95 14.45 -25.52
N ALA A 156 18.19 14.75 -25.13
CA ALA A 156 19.26 13.76 -25.07
C ALA A 156 18.95 12.65 -24.05
N VAL A 157 18.52 13.03 -22.87
CA VAL A 157 18.04 12.07 -21.84
C VAL A 157 16.88 11.23 -22.38
N ALA A 158 15.90 11.84 -23.03
CA ALA A 158 14.75 11.12 -23.61
C ALA A 158 15.19 10.03 -24.61
N ARG A 159 16.17 10.32 -25.48
CA ARG A 159 16.72 9.33 -26.41
C ARG A 159 17.42 8.17 -25.70
N GLU A 160 18.14 8.45 -24.62
CA GLU A 160 18.74 7.39 -23.79
C GLU A 160 17.67 6.51 -23.12
N LEU A 161 16.56 7.10 -22.65
CA LEU A 161 15.44 6.36 -22.08
C LEU A 161 14.82 5.41 -23.09
N VAL A 162 14.64 5.87 -24.34
CA VAL A 162 14.17 5.02 -25.44
C VAL A 162 15.11 3.84 -25.66
N THR A 163 16.42 4.12 -25.76
CA THR A 163 17.46 3.09 -25.97
C THR A 163 17.47 2.05 -24.86
N LYS A 164 17.25 2.48 -23.60
CA LYS A 164 17.22 1.59 -22.43
C LYS A 164 15.85 0.94 -22.21
N GLY A 165 14.84 1.26 -23.02
CA GLY A 165 13.48 0.74 -22.85
C GLY A 165 12.75 1.23 -21.58
N ILE A 166 13.19 2.34 -20.99
CA ILE A 166 12.60 2.90 -19.77
C ILE A 166 11.39 3.76 -20.13
N ARG A 167 10.25 3.49 -19.48
CA ARG A 167 8.98 4.21 -19.71
C ARG A 167 8.45 4.88 -18.45
N THR A 168 9.14 4.77 -17.34
CA THR A 168 8.71 5.32 -16.05
C THR A 168 9.74 6.32 -15.57
N VAL A 169 9.33 7.57 -15.34
CA VAL A 169 10.23 8.68 -15.04
C VAL A 169 9.72 9.49 -13.87
N ALA A 170 10.57 9.73 -12.88
CA ALA A 170 10.38 10.71 -11.82
C ALA A 170 11.18 11.98 -12.16
N VAL A 171 10.53 13.13 -12.16
CA VAL A 171 11.19 14.42 -12.38
C VAL A 171 11.15 15.19 -11.06
N THR A 172 12.33 15.58 -10.56
CA THR A 172 12.45 16.28 -9.28
C THR A 172 13.47 17.40 -9.42
N LEU A 173 12.97 18.57 -9.74
CA LEU A 173 13.83 19.75 -9.89
C LEU A 173 13.73 20.65 -8.64
N LEU A 174 14.80 21.38 -8.37
CA LEU A 174 14.85 22.28 -7.22
C LEU A 174 13.78 23.36 -7.33
N HIS A 175 13.19 23.68 -6.19
CA HIS A 175 12.18 24.72 -6.03
C HIS A 175 10.93 24.58 -6.93
N SER A 176 10.70 23.39 -7.55
CA SER A 176 9.51 23.12 -8.36
C SER A 176 8.19 23.24 -7.58
N TYR A 177 8.23 23.14 -6.26
CA TYR A 177 7.09 23.39 -5.40
C TYR A 177 6.63 24.88 -5.42
N MET A 178 7.55 25.81 -5.75
CA MET A 178 7.24 27.24 -5.95
C MET A 178 6.87 27.53 -7.41
N ASN A 179 7.68 27.02 -8.35
CA ASN A 179 7.44 27.20 -9.77
C ASN A 179 7.66 25.85 -10.51
N PRO A 180 6.58 25.18 -10.94
CA PRO A 180 6.65 23.90 -11.65
C PRO A 180 7.01 24.02 -13.14
N GLY A 181 7.33 25.21 -13.64
CA GLY A 181 7.53 25.48 -15.06
C GLY A 181 8.52 24.53 -15.73
N HIS A 182 9.71 24.36 -15.16
CA HIS A 182 10.73 23.45 -15.70
C HIS A 182 10.28 21.99 -15.66
N GLU A 183 9.69 21.50 -14.56
CA GLU A 183 9.21 20.12 -14.50
C GLU A 183 8.12 19.83 -15.54
N ARG A 184 7.18 20.76 -15.72
CA ARG A 184 6.13 20.64 -16.75
C ARG A 184 6.72 20.61 -18.15
N ARG A 185 7.74 21.44 -18.41
CA ARG A 185 8.41 21.46 -19.70
C ARG A 185 9.18 20.17 -19.96
N VAL A 186 9.91 19.65 -18.96
CA VAL A 186 10.56 18.32 -19.03
C VAL A 186 9.53 17.24 -19.36
N ALA A 187 8.39 17.21 -18.66
CA ALA A 187 7.35 16.22 -18.91
C ALA A 187 6.77 16.32 -20.33
N GLN A 188 6.61 17.54 -20.86
CA GLN A 188 6.16 17.74 -22.22
C GLN A 188 7.17 17.17 -23.22
N LEU A 189 8.46 17.52 -23.09
CA LEU A 189 9.53 17.05 -23.96
C LEU A 189 9.69 15.52 -23.92
N LEU A 190 9.56 14.92 -22.72
CA LEU A 190 9.58 13.47 -22.59
C LEU A 190 8.43 12.79 -23.34
N ARG A 191 7.21 13.35 -23.27
CA ARG A 191 6.05 12.79 -23.98
C ARG A 191 6.16 12.95 -25.50
N GLU A 192 6.87 13.96 -25.98
CA GLU A 192 7.16 14.15 -27.41
C GLU A 192 8.13 13.08 -27.94
N GLU A 193 9.12 12.67 -27.12
CA GLU A 193 10.23 11.81 -27.55
C GLU A 193 10.06 10.33 -27.16
N VAL A 194 9.35 10.05 -26.07
CA VAL A 194 9.24 8.71 -25.48
C VAL A 194 7.78 8.26 -25.52
N PRO A 195 7.38 7.38 -26.44
CA PRO A 195 6.03 6.86 -26.51
C PRO A 195 5.62 6.19 -25.18
N ASP A 196 4.38 6.41 -24.75
CA ASP A 196 3.77 5.81 -23.55
C ASP A 196 4.54 6.06 -22.24
N VAL A 197 5.35 7.13 -22.17
CA VAL A 197 6.07 7.48 -20.95
C VAL A 197 5.12 7.89 -19.84
N MET A 198 5.31 7.31 -18.67
CA MET A 198 4.64 7.69 -17.43
C MET A 198 5.56 8.60 -16.62
N VAL A 199 5.18 9.87 -16.50
CA VAL A 199 5.99 10.89 -15.82
C VAL A 199 5.31 11.29 -14.52
N SER A 200 6.06 11.22 -13.42
CA SER A 200 5.68 11.73 -12.11
C SER A 200 6.47 13.02 -11.83
N LEU A 201 5.77 14.13 -11.62
CA LEU A 201 6.38 15.42 -11.30
C LEU A 201 6.37 15.64 -9.78
N SER A 202 7.49 16.05 -9.21
CA SER A 202 7.59 16.29 -7.77
C SER A 202 6.69 17.44 -7.31
N SER A 203 6.48 18.41 -8.15
CA SER A 203 5.53 19.52 -7.94
C SER A 203 4.07 19.10 -7.86
N GLU A 204 3.72 17.93 -8.41
CA GLU A 204 2.37 17.38 -8.33
C GLU A 204 2.24 16.34 -7.22
N VAL A 205 3.25 15.48 -7.04
CA VAL A 205 3.21 14.39 -6.05
C VAL A 205 3.34 14.92 -4.63
N LEU A 206 4.37 15.73 -4.36
CA LEU A 206 4.67 16.27 -3.03
C LEU A 206 5.25 17.68 -3.13
N PRO A 207 4.43 18.74 -3.27
CA PRO A 207 4.88 20.11 -3.47
C PRO A 207 5.37 20.76 -2.18
N VAL A 208 6.47 20.23 -1.60
CA VAL A 208 7.09 20.74 -0.39
C VAL A 208 8.58 21.03 -0.63
N PHE A 209 9.17 21.91 0.18
CA PHE A 209 10.62 22.04 0.24
C PHE A 209 11.24 20.70 0.73
N ARG A 210 12.54 20.55 0.89
CA ARG A 210 13.26 19.29 1.22
C ARG A 210 13.33 18.34 0.03
N GLU A 211 14.32 18.58 -0.77
CA GLU A 211 14.59 17.89 -2.04
C GLU A 211 14.70 16.37 -1.92
N TYR A 212 15.29 15.85 -0.83
CA TYR A 212 15.46 14.41 -0.65
C TYR A 212 14.12 13.68 -0.46
N GLU A 213 13.30 14.11 0.51
CA GLU A 213 12.00 13.50 0.79
C GLU A 213 11.05 13.65 -0.40
N ARG A 214 11.10 14.81 -1.09
CA ARG A 214 10.31 15.05 -2.30
C ARG A 214 10.74 14.12 -3.43
N CYS A 215 12.06 14.00 -3.67
CA CYS A 215 12.61 13.11 -4.68
C CYS A 215 12.23 11.65 -4.41
N LEU A 216 12.45 11.16 -3.21
CA LEU A 216 12.16 9.79 -2.84
C LEU A 216 10.67 9.46 -2.99
N THR A 217 9.78 10.34 -2.50
CA THR A 217 8.32 10.14 -2.63
C THR A 217 7.87 10.16 -4.10
N THR A 218 8.47 11.03 -4.92
CA THR A 218 8.18 11.11 -6.36
C THR A 218 8.65 9.85 -7.09
N ILE A 219 9.81 9.33 -6.72
CA ILE A 219 10.32 8.06 -7.24
C ILE A 219 9.37 6.91 -6.87
N LEU A 220 8.92 6.83 -5.63
CA LEU A 220 7.96 5.80 -5.22
C LEU A 220 6.64 5.92 -6.00
N ASN A 221 6.17 7.15 -6.25
CA ASN A 221 5.00 7.37 -7.10
C ASN A 221 5.23 6.83 -8.52
N ALA A 222 6.32 7.20 -9.16
CA ALA A 222 6.66 6.71 -10.49
C ALA A 222 6.80 5.18 -10.51
N TYR A 223 7.48 4.62 -9.53
CA TYR A 223 7.74 3.19 -9.39
C TYR A 223 6.46 2.33 -9.33
N VAL A 224 5.41 2.83 -8.66
CA VAL A 224 4.15 2.07 -8.55
C VAL A 224 3.15 2.41 -9.66
N SER A 225 3.36 3.51 -10.40
CA SER A 225 2.39 4.04 -11.38
C SER A 225 1.93 3.03 -12.43
N PRO A 226 2.80 2.29 -13.15
CA PRO A 226 2.33 1.39 -14.20
C PRO A 226 1.46 0.26 -13.68
N VAL A 227 1.86 -0.33 -12.55
CA VAL A 227 1.16 -1.49 -11.96
C VAL A 227 -0.18 -1.06 -11.38
N VAL A 228 -0.20 0.03 -10.61
CA VAL A 228 -1.45 0.53 -9.99
C VAL A 228 -2.40 1.06 -11.05
N SER A 229 -1.91 1.80 -12.06
CA SER A 229 -2.78 2.28 -13.15
C SER A 229 -3.42 1.13 -13.92
N GLY A 230 -2.64 0.11 -14.28
CA GLY A 230 -3.16 -1.09 -14.93
C GLY A 230 -4.15 -1.85 -14.05
N TYR A 231 -3.88 -1.94 -12.75
CA TYR A 231 -4.79 -2.55 -11.78
C TYR A 231 -6.13 -1.81 -11.71
N VAL A 232 -6.11 -0.48 -11.54
CA VAL A 232 -7.31 0.35 -11.49
C VAL A 232 -8.15 0.20 -12.76
N THR A 233 -7.52 0.20 -13.94
CA THR A 233 -8.23 -0.02 -15.21
C THR A 233 -8.90 -1.40 -15.25
N ARG A 234 -8.24 -2.44 -14.77
CA ARG A 234 -8.86 -3.77 -14.66
C ARG A 234 -10.04 -3.78 -13.70
N LEU A 235 -9.94 -3.11 -12.54
CA LEU A 235 -11.05 -3.02 -11.59
C LEU A 235 -12.30 -2.36 -12.23
N GLU A 236 -12.12 -1.26 -12.96
CA GLU A 236 -13.22 -0.60 -13.68
C GLU A 236 -13.87 -1.56 -14.69
N GLY A 237 -13.07 -2.33 -15.44
CA GLY A 237 -13.57 -3.37 -16.32
C GLY A 237 -14.34 -4.48 -15.57
N ARG A 238 -13.85 -4.93 -14.40
CA ARG A 238 -14.54 -5.94 -13.58
C ARG A 238 -15.87 -5.44 -13.02
N LEU A 239 -15.98 -4.17 -12.68
CA LEU A 239 -17.26 -3.58 -12.28
C LEU A 239 -18.25 -3.56 -13.43
N HIS A 240 -17.81 -3.24 -14.63
CA HIS A 240 -18.63 -3.30 -15.83
C HIS A 240 -19.15 -4.74 -16.09
N ASP A 241 -18.29 -5.76 -15.91
CA ASP A 241 -18.70 -7.18 -16.02
C ASP A 241 -19.82 -7.54 -15.02
N CYS A 242 -19.82 -6.90 -13.83
CA CYS A 242 -20.86 -7.05 -12.80
C CYS A 242 -22.08 -6.12 -13.02
N ARG A 243 -22.16 -5.40 -14.14
CA ARG A 243 -23.18 -4.38 -14.45
C ARG A 243 -23.24 -3.23 -13.43
N ILE A 244 -22.12 -2.94 -12.77
CA ILE A 244 -22.01 -1.84 -11.83
C ILE A 244 -21.50 -0.60 -12.59
N LYS A 245 -22.33 0.45 -12.60
CA LYS A 245 -21.98 1.77 -13.18
C LYS A 245 -21.56 2.79 -12.13
N ALA A 246 -21.60 2.40 -10.87
CA ALA A 246 -21.25 3.24 -9.74
C ALA A 246 -19.77 3.63 -9.77
N PRO A 247 -19.41 4.82 -9.22
CA PRO A 247 -18.03 5.23 -9.10
C PRO A 247 -17.24 4.31 -8.18
N LEU A 248 -16.06 3.92 -8.63
CA LEU A 248 -15.04 3.26 -7.81
C LEU A 248 -14.21 4.31 -7.10
N LEU A 249 -14.15 4.24 -5.79
CA LEU A 249 -13.29 5.07 -4.96
C LEU A 249 -12.23 4.20 -4.28
N LEU A 250 -10.99 4.69 -4.28
CA LEU A 250 -9.89 4.00 -3.62
C LEU A 250 -9.55 4.66 -2.28
N MET A 251 -9.23 3.85 -1.30
CA MET A 251 -8.74 4.30 -0.01
C MET A 251 -7.33 4.84 -0.14
N LYS A 252 -7.08 5.98 0.52
CA LYS A 252 -5.74 6.58 0.63
C LYS A 252 -5.07 6.17 1.94
N SER A 253 -3.76 6.22 1.94
CA SER A 253 -2.93 6.04 3.14
C SER A 253 -3.27 7.02 4.28
N SER A 254 -3.88 8.15 3.97
CA SER A 254 -4.36 9.14 4.94
C SER A 254 -5.74 8.85 5.53
N GLY A 255 -6.40 7.75 5.14
CA GLY A 255 -7.74 7.39 5.60
C GLY A 255 -8.89 8.04 4.83
N GLY A 256 -8.62 8.85 3.80
CA GLY A 256 -9.63 9.42 2.92
C GLY A 256 -9.82 8.59 1.65
N MET A 257 -10.89 8.88 0.90
CA MET A 257 -11.16 8.25 -0.39
C MET A 257 -10.72 9.15 -1.55
N THR A 258 -10.38 8.51 -2.67
CA THR A 258 -9.97 9.20 -3.91
C THR A 258 -10.60 8.54 -5.13
N SER A 259 -10.81 9.31 -6.20
CA SER A 259 -11.28 8.76 -7.47
C SER A 259 -10.21 7.93 -8.18
N THR A 260 -10.62 7.02 -9.05
CA THR A 260 -9.71 6.22 -9.90
C THR A 260 -8.72 7.10 -10.67
N ARG A 261 -9.20 8.19 -11.27
CA ARG A 261 -8.36 9.15 -12.00
C ARG A 261 -7.28 9.80 -11.10
N SER A 262 -7.63 10.15 -9.87
CA SER A 262 -6.66 10.74 -8.93
C SER A 262 -5.68 9.68 -8.41
N ALA A 263 -6.14 8.47 -8.16
CA ALA A 263 -5.29 7.34 -7.78
C ALA A 263 -4.28 6.96 -8.87
N GLN A 264 -4.67 7.04 -10.15
CA GLN A 264 -3.74 6.82 -11.27
C GLN A 264 -2.68 7.92 -11.39
N LYS A 265 -2.99 9.16 -10.98
CA LYS A 265 -2.01 10.27 -10.96
C LYS A 265 -1.06 10.19 -9.78
N LYS A 266 -1.58 9.81 -8.60
CA LYS A 266 -0.83 9.72 -7.35
C LYS A 266 -1.00 8.33 -6.70
N PRO A 267 -0.60 7.26 -7.40
CA PRO A 267 -0.82 5.90 -6.92
C PRO A 267 -0.10 5.59 -5.61
N VAL A 268 0.97 6.29 -5.28
CA VAL A 268 1.66 6.15 -4.00
C VAL A 268 0.75 6.48 -2.80
N GLU A 269 -0.28 7.31 -2.97
CA GLU A 269 -1.27 7.60 -1.92
C GLU A 269 -2.15 6.39 -1.57
N THR A 270 -2.17 5.32 -2.39
CA THR A 270 -2.93 4.09 -2.09
C THR A 270 -2.11 3.06 -1.30
N ALA A 271 -0.83 3.32 -1.08
CA ALA A 271 0.00 2.46 -0.27
C ALA A 271 -0.46 2.49 1.21
N LEU A 272 -0.41 1.34 1.89
CA LEU A 272 -0.92 1.18 3.28
C LEU A 272 -2.41 1.53 3.45
N SER A 273 -3.21 1.44 2.38
CA SER A 273 -4.64 1.78 2.42
C SER A 273 -5.49 0.81 3.25
N GLY A 274 -5.13 -0.48 3.34
CA GLY A 274 -5.82 -1.47 4.19
C GLY A 274 -5.75 -1.10 5.67
N PRO A 275 -4.56 -0.96 6.28
CA PRO A 275 -4.41 -0.51 7.65
C PRO A 275 -5.07 0.85 7.93
N ALA A 276 -5.01 1.78 6.96
CA ALA A 276 -5.69 3.08 7.09
C ALA A 276 -7.21 2.92 7.14
N ALA A 277 -7.79 2.03 6.31
CA ALA A 277 -9.21 1.72 6.33
C ALA A 277 -9.63 1.10 7.67
N GLY A 278 -8.84 0.17 8.19
CA GLY A 278 -9.06 -0.45 9.50
C GLY A 278 -9.09 0.58 10.63
N ALA A 279 -8.15 1.52 10.65
CA ALA A 279 -8.11 2.58 11.66
C ALA A 279 -9.32 3.53 11.56
N VAL A 280 -9.74 3.91 10.34
CA VAL A 280 -10.94 4.73 10.12
C VAL A 280 -12.20 3.99 10.57
N GLY A 281 -12.33 2.70 10.23
CA GLY A 281 -13.43 1.86 10.66
C GLY A 281 -13.50 1.72 12.20
N ALA A 282 -12.36 1.50 12.83
CA ALA A 282 -12.27 1.43 14.29
C ALA A 282 -12.64 2.75 14.97
N ALA A 283 -12.23 3.90 14.41
CA ALA A 283 -12.64 5.20 14.91
C ALA A 283 -14.16 5.39 14.84
N PHE A 284 -14.79 4.96 13.74
CA PHE A 284 -16.25 5.02 13.57
C PHE A 284 -16.99 4.13 14.59
N ILE A 285 -16.54 2.88 14.78
CA ILE A 285 -17.15 1.96 15.76
C ILE A 285 -16.93 2.47 17.18
N GLY A 286 -15.71 2.95 17.49
CA GLY A 286 -15.39 3.54 18.77
C GLY A 286 -16.28 4.73 19.14
N ALA A 287 -16.48 5.65 18.18
CA ALA A 287 -17.37 6.78 18.37
C ALA A 287 -18.81 6.35 18.63
N SER A 288 -19.30 5.31 17.92
CA SER A 288 -20.64 4.73 18.14
C SER A 288 -20.78 4.06 19.51
N ALA A 289 -19.68 3.53 20.07
CA ALA A 289 -19.60 2.94 21.40
C ALA A 289 -19.29 3.96 22.52
N GLY A 290 -19.08 5.24 22.17
CA GLY A 290 -18.78 6.31 23.13
C GLY A 290 -17.31 6.47 23.49
N PHE A 291 -16.40 5.78 22.78
CA PHE A 291 -14.95 5.88 22.98
C PHE A 291 -14.32 6.77 21.90
N LYS A 292 -13.50 7.71 22.32
CA LYS A 292 -12.76 8.63 21.40
C LYS A 292 -11.28 8.28 21.27
N ASP A 293 -10.74 7.64 22.31
CA ASP A 293 -9.32 7.26 22.37
C ASP A 293 -9.21 5.75 22.36
N LEU A 294 -8.54 5.19 21.36
CA LEU A 294 -8.47 3.77 21.11
C LEU A 294 -7.08 3.38 20.61
N ILE A 295 -6.68 2.15 20.89
CA ILE A 295 -5.58 1.47 20.21
C ILE A 295 -6.19 0.37 19.36
N THR A 296 -5.90 0.38 18.07
CA THR A 296 -6.28 -0.68 17.15
C THR A 296 -5.16 -1.69 17.01
N ILE A 297 -5.50 -2.97 16.93
CA ILE A 297 -4.55 -4.05 16.65
C ILE A 297 -5.19 -4.94 15.58
N ASP A 298 -4.57 -4.99 14.41
CA ASP A 298 -4.93 -5.89 13.32
C ASP A 298 -3.83 -6.95 13.17
N ILE A 299 -4.16 -8.20 13.49
CA ILE A 299 -3.20 -9.32 13.45
C ILE A 299 -3.43 -10.13 12.18
N GLY A 300 -2.55 -9.89 11.20
CA GLY A 300 -2.49 -10.66 9.97
C GLY A 300 -1.72 -11.98 10.10
N GLY A 301 -1.45 -12.61 8.95
CA GLY A 301 -0.65 -13.85 8.92
C GLY A 301 0.83 -13.64 9.25
N THR A 302 1.41 -12.49 8.91
CA THR A 302 2.87 -12.24 9.00
C THR A 302 3.20 -11.12 9.99
N SER A 303 2.34 -10.13 10.12
CA SER A 303 2.54 -8.94 10.94
C SER A 303 1.29 -8.57 11.71
N ALA A 304 1.44 -7.70 12.69
CA ALA A 304 0.36 -7.01 13.34
C ALA A 304 0.53 -5.50 13.15
N ASP A 305 -0.55 -4.84 12.77
CA ASP A 305 -0.63 -3.41 12.56
C ASP A 305 -1.33 -2.74 13.74
N ILE A 306 -0.65 -1.80 14.38
CA ILE A 306 -1.11 -1.10 15.56
C ILE A 306 -1.32 0.36 15.20
N GLY A 307 -2.54 0.86 15.39
CA GLY A 307 -2.92 2.25 15.16
C GLY A 307 -3.38 2.95 16.42
N LEU A 308 -3.15 4.26 16.48
CA LEU A 308 -3.62 5.10 17.57
C LEU A 308 -4.73 6.03 17.05
N ILE A 309 -5.86 6.01 17.76
CA ILE A 309 -6.98 6.93 17.53
C ILE A 309 -7.04 7.87 18.74
N GLN A 310 -7.01 9.15 18.49
CA GLN A 310 -7.09 10.20 19.50
C GLN A 310 -8.20 11.19 19.12
N ASP A 311 -9.01 11.59 20.08
CA ASP A 311 -10.14 12.49 19.89
C ASP A 311 -11.09 12.04 18.75
N GLY A 312 -11.24 10.73 18.55
CA GLY A 312 -12.13 10.15 17.54
C GLY A 312 -11.54 10.12 16.11
N ALA A 313 -10.26 10.44 15.93
CA ALA A 313 -9.60 10.42 14.62
C ALA A 313 -8.30 9.61 14.63
N PRO A 314 -7.99 8.85 13.55
CA PRO A 314 -6.70 8.23 13.39
C PRO A 314 -5.58 9.26 13.37
N ARG A 315 -4.50 9.00 14.11
CA ARG A 315 -3.32 9.84 14.11
C ARG A 315 -2.64 9.81 12.73
N LEU A 316 -2.25 10.97 12.23
CA LEU A 316 -1.52 11.09 10.96
C LEU A 316 -0.04 11.41 11.20
N THR A 317 0.82 10.90 10.33
CA THR A 317 2.24 11.25 10.28
C THR A 317 2.68 11.52 8.85
N SER A 318 3.65 12.43 8.67
CA SER A 318 4.37 12.64 7.41
C SER A 318 5.76 11.99 7.41
N ASN A 319 6.04 11.15 8.40
CA ASN A 319 7.30 10.41 8.54
C ASN A 319 7.12 8.90 8.34
N GLY A 320 6.14 8.51 7.54
CA GLY A 320 5.87 7.12 7.29
C GLY A 320 7.00 6.40 6.55
N MET A 321 7.05 5.09 6.75
CA MET A 321 7.99 4.21 6.08
C MET A 321 7.22 3.11 5.36
N ILE A 322 7.71 2.71 4.19
CA ILE A 322 7.29 1.48 3.52
C ILE A 322 8.56 0.65 3.30
N GLY A 323 8.71 -0.41 4.08
CA GLY A 323 9.98 -1.11 4.16
C GLY A 323 11.11 -0.17 4.57
N ASP A 324 12.15 -0.09 3.75
CA ASP A 324 13.32 0.74 4.00
C ASP A 324 13.18 2.20 3.55
N TRP A 325 12.08 2.55 2.88
CA TRP A 325 11.98 3.85 2.21
C TRP A 325 10.95 4.76 2.87
N LYS A 326 11.39 6.00 3.10
CA LYS A 326 10.55 7.03 3.69
C LYS A 326 9.53 7.55 2.67
N MET A 327 8.29 7.63 3.07
CA MET A 327 7.20 8.26 2.32
C MET A 327 6.74 9.50 3.08
N ALA A 328 7.00 10.67 2.51
CA ALA A 328 6.73 11.95 3.17
C ALA A 328 5.32 12.51 2.88
N LEU A 329 4.36 11.63 2.59
CA LEU A 329 2.94 11.98 2.48
C LEU A 329 2.25 11.82 3.82
N PRO A 330 1.13 12.54 4.06
CA PRO A 330 0.29 12.25 5.21
C PRO A 330 -0.27 10.83 5.13
N ILE A 331 0.06 10.01 6.11
CA ILE A 331 -0.44 8.63 6.24
C ILE A 331 -0.97 8.42 7.65
N VAL A 332 -1.87 7.47 7.82
CA VAL A 332 -2.26 7.01 9.16
C VAL A 332 -1.02 6.43 9.84
N ASP A 333 -0.76 6.87 11.06
CA ASP A 333 0.40 6.44 11.85
C ASP A 333 0.18 5.02 12.36
N ILE A 334 0.68 4.04 11.62
CA ILE A 334 0.58 2.61 11.91
C ILE A 334 1.95 2.09 12.26
N LEU A 335 2.04 1.43 13.41
CA LEU A 335 3.22 0.68 13.82
C LEU A 335 3.03 -0.78 13.42
N THR A 336 3.78 -1.25 12.45
CA THR A 336 3.80 -2.66 12.05
C THR A 336 4.87 -3.41 12.83
N ILE A 337 4.49 -4.50 13.49
CA ILE A 337 5.42 -5.42 14.15
C ILE A 337 5.43 -6.78 13.43
N GLY A 338 6.59 -7.42 13.33
CA GLY A 338 6.75 -8.73 12.71
C GLY A 338 6.25 -9.88 13.61
N ALA A 339 5.00 -9.80 14.03
CA ALA A 339 4.33 -10.79 14.85
C ALA A 339 2.92 -11.03 14.32
N GLY A 340 2.68 -12.17 13.70
CA GLY A 340 1.38 -12.55 13.13
C GLY A 340 1.07 -14.02 13.34
N GLY A 341 -0.06 -14.48 12.81
CA GLY A 341 -0.51 -15.86 12.95
C GLY A 341 0.48 -16.91 12.43
N GLY A 342 1.23 -16.57 11.36
CA GLY A 342 2.27 -17.44 10.80
C GLY A 342 3.64 -17.34 11.46
N SER A 343 3.79 -16.51 12.51
CA SER A 343 5.06 -16.40 13.24
C SER A 343 5.46 -17.75 13.83
N ILE A 344 6.69 -18.18 13.48
CA ILE A 344 7.23 -19.48 13.88
C ILE A 344 7.70 -19.40 15.33
N ALA A 345 7.30 -20.37 16.12
CA ALA A 345 7.74 -20.56 17.51
C ALA A 345 8.95 -21.51 17.55
N ARG A 346 10.01 -21.13 18.26
CA ARG A 346 11.21 -21.93 18.43
C ARG A 346 11.79 -21.76 19.82
N VAL A 347 12.48 -22.77 20.32
CA VAL A 347 13.26 -22.67 21.56
C VAL A 347 14.69 -22.28 21.22
N THR A 348 15.20 -21.31 21.93
CA THR A 348 16.60 -20.87 21.83
C THR A 348 17.53 -21.82 22.58
N SER A 349 18.84 -21.77 22.28
CA SER A 349 19.86 -22.66 22.91
C SER A 349 19.94 -22.52 24.44
N ASP A 350 19.44 -21.41 24.98
CA ASP A 350 19.35 -21.14 26.43
C ASP A 350 18.00 -21.54 27.05
N GLY A 351 17.11 -22.19 26.26
CA GLY A 351 15.82 -22.68 26.72
C GLY A 351 14.69 -21.64 26.68
N GLY A 352 14.94 -20.44 26.16
CA GLY A 352 13.93 -19.40 26.00
C GLY A 352 12.99 -19.69 24.82
N LEU A 353 11.71 -19.32 24.94
CA LEU A 353 10.76 -19.35 23.83
C LEU A 353 10.86 -18.07 23.00
N LEU A 354 11.15 -18.21 21.71
CA LEU A 354 11.14 -17.12 20.73
C LEU A 354 10.02 -17.34 19.72
N VAL A 355 9.19 -16.31 19.49
CA VAL A 355 8.11 -16.31 18.50
C VAL A 355 8.39 -15.22 17.46
N GLY A 356 8.53 -15.64 16.20
CA GLY A 356 8.96 -14.72 15.13
C GLY A 356 10.44 -14.26 15.27
N PRO A 357 10.87 -13.26 14.48
CA PRO A 357 10.12 -12.56 13.41
C PRO A 357 9.91 -13.39 12.14
N GLN A 358 10.49 -14.62 12.06
CA GLN A 358 10.28 -15.50 10.92
C GLN A 358 8.82 -15.95 10.88
N SER A 359 8.25 -15.96 9.66
CA SER A 359 6.88 -16.38 9.40
C SER A 359 6.86 -17.51 8.39
N ALA A 360 5.99 -18.50 8.62
CA ALA A 360 5.70 -19.55 7.66
C ALA A 360 4.95 -19.03 6.41
N GLY A 361 4.49 -17.80 6.43
CA GLY A 361 3.73 -17.18 5.33
C GLY A 361 2.40 -17.89 5.07
N ALA A 362 1.91 -17.79 3.83
CA ALA A 362 0.71 -18.49 3.36
C ALA A 362 1.05 -19.88 2.78
N VAL A 363 2.26 -20.04 2.26
CA VAL A 363 2.82 -21.26 1.70
C VAL A 363 4.29 -21.34 2.12
N PRO A 364 4.72 -22.41 2.80
CA PRO A 364 3.96 -23.58 3.21
C PRO A 364 2.89 -23.29 4.28
N GLY A 365 3.01 -22.21 5.03
CA GLY A 365 2.03 -21.77 6.03
C GLY A 365 2.09 -22.56 7.34
N PRO A 366 1.14 -22.29 8.26
CA PRO A 366 0.92 -23.04 9.48
C PRO A 366 0.74 -24.54 9.22
N VAL A 367 1.15 -25.38 10.15
CA VAL A 367 1.03 -26.85 10.03
C VAL A 367 -0.42 -27.25 9.83
N CYS A 368 -1.35 -26.62 10.53
CA CYS A 368 -2.79 -26.88 10.40
C CYS A 368 -3.38 -26.57 9.01
N TYR A 369 -2.67 -25.85 8.15
CA TYR A 369 -3.13 -25.56 6.78
C TYR A 369 -2.94 -26.73 5.82
N ARG A 370 -2.13 -27.75 6.17
CA ARG A 370 -1.80 -28.90 5.33
C ARG A 370 -1.21 -28.54 3.97
N ARG A 371 -0.42 -27.47 3.92
CA ARG A 371 0.27 -27.00 2.70
C ARG A 371 1.79 -27.22 2.72
N GLY A 372 2.25 -28.11 3.62
CA GLY A 372 3.68 -28.45 3.76
C GLY A 372 4.39 -27.72 4.89
N GLY A 373 3.70 -26.94 5.72
CA GLY A 373 4.26 -26.36 6.95
C GLY A 373 4.64 -27.46 7.96
N VAL A 374 5.84 -27.34 8.57
CA VAL A 374 6.38 -28.31 9.53
C VAL A 374 6.78 -27.66 10.85
N GLU A 375 6.87 -26.33 10.90
CA GLU A 375 7.26 -25.59 12.09
C GLU A 375 6.02 -25.03 12.81
N PRO A 376 5.97 -25.10 14.17
CA PRO A 376 4.82 -24.61 14.93
C PRO A 376 4.68 -23.10 14.80
N THR A 377 3.46 -22.64 14.59
CA THR A 377 3.14 -21.22 14.45
C THR A 377 2.13 -20.75 15.49
N VAL A 378 1.96 -19.43 15.61
CA VAL A 378 0.92 -18.82 16.45
C VAL A 378 -0.48 -19.30 16.05
N THR A 379 -0.75 -19.49 14.75
CA THR A 379 -2.03 -20.05 14.27
C THR A 379 -2.29 -21.46 14.78
N ASP A 380 -1.25 -22.32 14.75
CA ASP A 380 -1.37 -23.68 15.29
C ASP A 380 -1.68 -23.66 16.78
N ALA A 381 -1.02 -22.78 17.54
CA ALA A 381 -1.27 -22.59 18.95
C ALA A 381 -2.71 -22.11 19.23
N HIS A 382 -3.20 -21.12 18.50
CA HIS A 382 -4.57 -20.62 18.63
C HIS A 382 -5.63 -21.68 18.30
N LEU A 383 -5.36 -22.54 17.30
CA LEU A 383 -6.25 -23.66 16.98
C LEU A 383 -6.28 -24.68 18.10
N VAL A 384 -5.13 -25.05 18.67
CA VAL A 384 -5.03 -25.99 19.79
C VAL A 384 -5.70 -25.48 21.05
N LEU A 385 -5.58 -24.17 21.33
CA LEU A 385 -6.20 -23.50 22.46
C LEU A 385 -7.70 -23.24 22.28
N GLY A 386 -8.25 -23.51 21.10
CA GLY A 386 -9.66 -23.26 20.81
C GLY A 386 -10.02 -21.79 20.57
N HIS A 387 -9.04 -20.91 20.43
CA HIS A 387 -9.25 -19.51 20.06
C HIS A 387 -9.61 -19.34 18.58
N LEU A 388 -9.24 -20.31 17.75
CA LEU A 388 -9.54 -20.36 16.33
C LEU A 388 -10.45 -21.58 16.07
N LEU A 389 -11.51 -21.36 15.28
CA LEU A 389 -12.38 -22.46 14.88
C LEU A 389 -11.66 -23.38 13.90
N PRO A 390 -11.96 -24.69 13.89
CA PRO A 390 -11.33 -25.64 12.96
C PRO A 390 -11.78 -25.47 11.50
N GLU A 391 -12.71 -24.58 11.24
CA GLU A 391 -13.23 -24.23 9.91
C GLU A 391 -13.19 -22.73 9.70
N LEU A 392 -12.60 -22.30 8.59
CA LEU A 392 -12.57 -20.91 8.15
C LEU A 392 -13.39 -20.74 6.87
N LEU A 393 -13.68 -19.51 6.47
CA LEU A 393 -14.41 -19.18 5.24
C LEU A 393 -15.78 -19.90 5.15
N GLY A 394 -16.54 -19.90 6.26
CA GLY A 394 -17.85 -20.58 6.28
C GLY A 394 -17.79 -22.10 6.08
N GLY A 395 -16.66 -22.73 6.43
CA GLY A 395 -16.44 -24.16 6.28
C GLY A 395 -15.67 -24.57 4.99
N ALA A 396 -15.38 -23.61 4.11
CA ALA A 396 -14.66 -23.91 2.87
C ALA A 396 -13.17 -24.23 3.09
N PHE A 397 -12.60 -23.81 4.23
CA PHE A 397 -11.21 -24.07 4.58
C PHE A 397 -11.12 -24.75 5.95
N LYS A 398 -10.79 -26.04 5.93
CA LYS A 398 -10.68 -26.86 7.14
C LYS A 398 -9.24 -26.88 7.67
N LEU A 399 -9.09 -26.64 8.96
CA LEU A 399 -7.83 -26.69 9.67
C LEU A 399 -7.62 -28.06 10.32
N ASP A 400 -6.39 -28.55 10.31
CA ASP A 400 -6.04 -29.81 10.94
C ASP A 400 -5.59 -29.63 12.39
N LEU A 401 -6.53 -29.80 13.31
CA LEU A 401 -6.27 -29.74 14.74
C LEU A 401 -5.29 -30.84 15.20
N SER A 402 -5.32 -32.03 14.60
CA SER A 402 -4.44 -33.14 14.97
C SER A 402 -2.98 -32.85 14.58
N ALA A 403 -2.76 -32.30 13.40
CA ALA A 403 -1.45 -31.87 12.96
C ALA A 403 -0.89 -30.73 13.83
N ALA A 404 -1.72 -29.73 14.16
CA ALA A 404 -1.33 -28.64 15.07
C ALA A 404 -0.93 -29.16 16.46
N ARG A 405 -1.69 -30.12 17.02
CA ARG A 405 -1.35 -30.75 18.31
C ARG A 405 -0.04 -31.53 18.25
N SER A 406 0.20 -32.26 17.17
CA SER A 406 1.41 -33.08 17.04
C SER A 406 2.68 -32.23 17.02
N VAL A 407 2.65 -31.07 16.36
CA VAL A 407 3.80 -30.17 16.30
C VAL A 407 4.01 -29.39 17.59
N GLY A 408 2.94 -29.07 18.32
CA GLY A 408 3.01 -28.41 19.63
C GLY A 408 3.48 -29.30 20.77
N SER A 409 3.44 -30.61 20.58
CA SER A 409 3.90 -31.63 21.56
C SER A 409 5.30 -32.19 21.27
N LEU A 410 5.96 -31.77 20.20
CA LEU A 410 7.37 -32.12 19.97
C LEU A 410 8.21 -31.56 21.12
N PRO A 411 9.11 -32.35 21.71
CA PRO A 411 10.05 -31.82 22.67
C PRO A 411 10.85 -30.72 21.97
N LEU A 412 10.78 -29.51 22.52
CA LEU A 412 11.37 -28.28 21.99
C LEU A 412 12.92 -28.34 21.78
N ASN A 413 13.50 -29.51 21.93
CA ASN A 413 14.93 -29.83 21.78
C ASN A 413 15.29 -30.54 20.47
N ALA A 414 14.39 -30.63 19.51
CA ALA A 414 14.59 -31.44 18.27
C ALA A 414 14.75 -30.59 16.99
N VAL A 415 15.27 -29.34 17.11
CA VAL A 415 15.68 -28.54 15.94
C VAL A 415 17.09 -27.99 16.16
#